data_a1e56819175effd2071ec16cd1add217
#
_entry.id   a1e56819175effd2071ec16cd1add217
#
_cell.length_a   1.000
_cell.length_b   1.000
_cell.length_c   1.000
_cell.angle_alpha   90.00
_cell.angle_beta   90.00
_cell.angle_gamma   90.00
#
_symmetry.space_group_name_H-M   'P 1'
#
loop_
_entity.id
_entity.type
_entity.pdbx_description
1 polymer ?
#
loop_
_entity_poly.entity_id
_entity_poly.type
_entity_poly.pdbx_seq_one_letter_code
_entity_poly.pdbx_strand_id
1 'polypeptide(L)'
;MCHCPVLALQAGWGDLQEQLRRMVADKKAQVGIAVIVDGRDTLTVNNDVRYPMMSVFKFHQALAVADACGQRGVSFDTLVHIRPDDLRPDTYSPLRDKYPEGNLFLSVGELLKYTLHLSDNNACDILFRVFGGPAATDEYLRGMGLRDFAIEATEDDMHRNLADCYRNWTTPLEAVRLLEWLVSGKAAKGAYRDFIEQTMISCQTGRDRLPAPLASTKAVIGHKTGTGDRNGKGQIIGTNDIGFVFLPDGRRYSIAVLVRDSEESEQATARIIADISEAVYRYVSGER
;
A
#
# COMPACT_ATOMS: atom_id res chain seq x y z
N MET A 1 9.36 42.99 2.64
CA MET A 1 8.08 42.38 2.19
C MET A 1 8.38 40.94 1.79
N CYS A 2 8.16 40.02 2.72
CA CYS A 2 8.33 38.60 2.46
C CYS A 2 7.17 38.10 1.60
N HIS A 3 7.44 37.77 0.33
CA HIS A 3 6.48 37.10 -0.53
C HIS A 3 6.32 35.66 -0.03
N CYS A 4 5.10 35.32 0.36
CA CYS A 4 4.72 34.07 0.95
C CYS A 4 4.88 32.91 -0.08
N PRO A 5 5.73 31.89 0.13
CA PRO A 5 5.91 30.80 -0.83
C PRO A 5 4.66 29.92 -1.00
N VAL A 6 3.64 30.09 -0.15
CA VAL A 6 2.38 29.31 -0.17
C VAL A 6 1.53 29.59 -1.42
N LEU A 7 1.53 30.82 -1.95
CA LEU A 7 0.75 31.17 -3.15
C LEU A 7 1.31 30.56 -4.43
N ALA A 8 2.63 30.39 -4.53
CA ALA A 8 3.27 29.78 -5.70
C ALA A 8 3.02 28.26 -5.79
N LEU A 9 2.93 27.57 -4.63
CA LEU A 9 2.57 26.15 -4.58
C LEU A 9 1.11 25.91 -5.00
N GLN A 10 0.18 26.78 -4.61
CA GLN A 10 -1.25 26.60 -4.96
C GLN A 10 -1.52 26.79 -6.45
N ALA A 11 -0.83 27.70 -7.15
CA ALA A 11 -0.99 27.89 -8.59
C ALA A 11 -0.46 26.67 -9.39
N GLY A 12 0.65 26.06 -8.97
CA GLY A 12 1.22 24.89 -9.64
C GLY A 12 0.51 23.57 -9.30
N TRP A 13 -0.27 23.51 -8.21
CA TRP A 13 -0.97 22.30 -7.78
C TRP A 13 -2.09 21.90 -8.77
N GLY A 14 -2.80 22.89 -9.32
CA GLY A 14 -3.78 22.67 -10.38
C GLY A 14 -3.14 22.18 -11.67
N ASP A 15 -1.94 22.68 -12.02
CA ASP A 15 -1.19 22.26 -13.22
C ASP A 15 -0.73 20.80 -13.09
N LEU A 16 -0.23 20.37 -11.92
CA LEU A 16 0.11 18.98 -11.69
C LEU A 16 -1.12 18.08 -11.80
N GLN A 17 -2.25 18.47 -11.18
CA GLN A 17 -3.48 17.69 -11.26
C GLN A 17 -3.94 17.50 -12.70
N GLU A 18 -3.89 18.54 -13.51
CA GLU A 18 -4.25 18.47 -14.92
C GLU A 18 -3.25 17.64 -15.74
N GLN A 19 -1.96 17.74 -15.43
CA GLN A 19 -0.93 16.88 -16.04
C GLN A 19 -1.23 15.40 -15.73
N LEU A 20 -1.50 15.05 -14.47
CA LEU A 20 -1.80 13.68 -14.06
C LEU A 20 -3.10 13.17 -14.72
N ARG A 21 -4.14 14.01 -14.85
CA ARG A 21 -5.37 13.64 -15.59
C ARG A 21 -5.05 13.30 -17.05
N ARG A 22 -4.24 14.09 -17.73
CA ARG A 22 -3.84 13.83 -19.12
C ARG A 22 -3.02 12.55 -19.26
N MET A 23 -2.12 12.26 -18.30
CA MET A 23 -1.31 11.04 -18.32
C MET A 23 -2.14 9.75 -18.25
N VAL A 24 -3.34 9.80 -17.68
CA VAL A 24 -4.19 8.61 -17.50
C VAL A 24 -5.38 8.56 -18.44
N ALA A 25 -5.67 9.63 -19.20
CA ALA A 25 -6.89 9.77 -19.98
C ALA A 25 -7.02 8.76 -21.14
N ASP A 26 -5.90 8.36 -21.73
CA ASP A 26 -5.82 7.45 -22.87
C ASP A 26 -5.46 6.01 -22.50
N LYS A 27 -5.30 5.71 -21.22
CA LYS A 27 -4.93 4.37 -20.77
C LYS A 27 -6.12 3.42 -20.84
N LYS A 28 -5.86 2.21 -21.30
CA LYS A 28 -6.86 1.11 -21.29
C LYS A 28 -6.96 0.49 -19.89
N ALA A 29 -7.15 1.34 -18.90
CA ALA A 29 -7.24 1.00 -17.49
C ALA A 29 -7.93 2.13 -16.72
N GLN A 30 -8.59 1.79 -15.61
CA GLN A 30 -9.05 2.80 -14.66
C GLN A 30 -7.91 3.11 -13.70
N VAL A 31 -7.40 4.36 -13.72
CA VAL A 31 -6.27 4.79 -12.89
C VAL A 31 -6.74 5.84 -11.89
N GLY A 32 -6.51 5.58 -10.60
CA GLY A 32 -6.78 6.51 -9.51
C GLY A 32 -5.49 6.97 -8.83
N ILE A 33 -5.43 8.24 -8.50
CA ILE A 33 -4.25 8.87 -7.91
C ILE A 33 -4.68 9.72 -6.72
N ALA A 34 -3.92 9.66 -5.63
CA ALA A 34 -3.96 10.66 -4.58
C ALA A 34 -2.55 10.98 -4.09
N VAL A 35 -2.33 12.23 -3.74
CA VAL A 35 -1.07 12.73 -3.18
C VAL A 35 -1.38 13.67 -2.03
N ILE A 36 -0.68 13.53 -0.91
CA ILE A 36 -0.68 14.51 0.18
C ILE A 36 0.76 14.96 0.42
N VAL A 37 1.02 16.27 0.33
CA VAL A 37 2.33 16.86 0.59
C VAL A 37 2.34 17.51 1.97
N ASP A 38 3.36 17.21 2.78
CA ASP A 38 3.59 17.73 4.12
C ASP A 38 2.37 17.64 5.06
N GLY A 39 1.51 16.64 4.82
CA GLY A 39 0.29 16.41 5.60
C GLY A 39 -0.81 17.45 5.40
N ARG A 40 -0.75 18.28 4.37
CA ARG A 40 -1.65 19.43 4.15
C ARG A 40 -2.22 19.51 2.74
N ASP A 41 -1.38 19.63 1.75
CA ASP A 41 -1.81 19.87 0.37
C ASP A 41 -2.21 18.55 -0.30
N THR A 42 -3.45 18.44 -0.71
CA THR A 42 -4.06 17.21 -1.23
C THR A 42 -4.44 17.36 -2.69
N LEU A 43 -4.11 16.36 -3.50
CA LEU A 43 -4.47 16.24 -4.91
C LEU A 43 -5.06 14.86 -5.17
N THR A 44 -6.13 14.79 -5.97
CA THR A 44 -6.74 13.51 -6.38
C THR A 44 -7.09 13.51 -7.86
N VAL A 45 -7.02 12.30 -8.47
CA VAL A 45 -7.55 12.01 -9.81
C VAL A 45 -8.34 10.71 -9.72
N ASN A 46 -9.58 10.71 -10.25
CA ASN A 46 -10.48 9.54 -10.26
C ASN A 46 -10.68 8.92 -8.86
N ASN A 47 -10.89 9.76 -7.84
CA ASN A 47 -11.01 9.30 -6.45
C ASN A 47 -12.40 8.73 -6.10
N ASP A 48 -13.36 8.85 -6.96
CA ASP A 48 -14.74 8.36 -6.82
C ASP A 48 -14.91 6.89 -7.23
N VAL A 49 -13.84 6.24 -7.65
CA VAL A 49 -13.82 4.83 -8.07
C VAL A 49 -13.31 3.94 -6.94
N ARG A 50 -13.90 2.75 -6.80
CA ARG A 50 -13.44 1.69 -5.90
C ARG A 50 -12.36 0.86 -6.60
N TYR A 51 -11.15 0.87 -6.07
CA TYR A 51 -10.03 0.12 -6.61
C TYR A 51 -9.78 -1.14 -5.78
N PRO A 52 -9.71 -2.34 -6.41
CA PRO A 52 -9.34 -3.57 -5.70
C PRO A 52 -7.92 -3.42 -5.15
N MET A 53 -7.75 -3.56 -3.85
CA MET A 53 -6.48 -3.30 -3.17
C MET A 53 -5.39 -4.30 -3.54
N MET A 54 -5.78 -5.54 -3.88
CA MET A 54 -4.83 -6.63 -3.92
C MET A 54 -4.00 -6.63 -2.63
N SER A 55 -2.72 -6.97 -2.67
CA SER A 55 -1.89 -6.99 -1.46
C SER A 55 -1.63 -5.63 -0.77
N VAL A 56 -2.17 -4.51 -1.27
CA VAL A 56 -2.10 -3.22 -0.55
C VAL A 56 -2.80 -3.31 0.81
N PHE A 57 -3.87 -4.10 0.95
CA PHE A 57 -4.57 -4.26 2.22
C PHE A 57 -3.69 -4.84 3.34
N LYS A 58 -2.56 -5.49 3.03
CA LYS A 58 -1.58 -5.98 4.02
C LYS A 58 -0.98 -4.85 4.86
N PHE A 59 -0.87 -3.65 4.31
CA PHE A 59 -0.50 -2.46 5.07
C PHE A 59 -1.60 -2.10 6.10
N HIS A 60 -2.86 -2.15 5.70
CA HIS A 60 -4.01 -1.94 6.57
C HIS A 60 -4.04 -2.97 7.71
N GLN A 61 -3.81 -4.24 7.38
CA GLN A 61 -3.70 -5.34 8.36
C GLN A 61 -2.55 -5.09 9.35
N ALA A 62 -1.38 -4.67 8.88
CA ALA A 62 -0.24 -4.43 9.76
C ALA A 62 -0.53 -3.39 10.85
N LEU A 63 -1.29 -2.34 10.51
CA LEU A 63 -1.71 -1.33 11.48
C LEU A 63 -2.72 -1.87 12.49
N ALA A 64 -3.67 -2.69 12.06
CA ALA A 64 -4.61 -3.36 12.96
C ALA A 64 -3.90 -4.36 13.89
N VAL A 65 -2.90 -5.09 13.38
CA VAL A 65 -2.05 -5.98 14.20
C VAL A 65 -1.26 -5.18 15.23
N ALA A 66 -0.69 -4.03 14.85
CA ALA A 66 0.03 -3.14 15.77
C ALA A 66 -0.88 -2.63 16.91
N ASP A 67 -2.09 -2.21 16.58
CA ASP A 67 -3.09 -1.79 17.56
C ASP A 67 -3.48 -2.93 18.50
N ALA A 68 -3.80 -4.11 17.96
CA ALA A 68 -4.14 -5.29 18.75
C ALA A 68 -3.00 -5.74 19.67
N CYS A 69 -1.75 -5.67 19.23
CA CYS A 69 -0.59 -5.92 20.08
C CYS A 69 -0.49 -4.89 21.20
N GLY A 70 -0.67 -3.61 20.90
CA GLY A 70 -0.68 -2.53 21.88
C GLY A 70 -1.78 -2.71 22.93
N GLN A 71 -2.99 -3.05 22.52
CA GLN A 71 -4.12 -3.32 23.42
C GLN A 71 -3.87 -4.53 24.34
N ARG A 72 -3.21 -5.57 23.83
CA ARG A 72 -2.86 -6.78 24.59
C ARG A 72 -1.59 -6.62 25.44
N GLY A 73 -0.86 -5.52 25.29
CA GLY A 73 0.41 -5.29 25.96
C GLY A 73 1.53 -6.25 25.53
N VAL A 74 1.51 -6.73 24.28
CA VAL A 74 2.49 -7.69 23.74
C VAL A 74 3.33 -7.03 22.65
N SER A 75 4.62 -7.41 22.53
CA SER A 75 5.51 -6.93 21.49
C SER A 75 5.39 -7.72 20.19
N PHE A 76 6.01 -7.22 19.13
CA PHE A 76 6.16 -7.96 17.87
C PHE A 76 7.10 -9.19 18.00
N ASP A 77 7.78 -9.39 19.14
CA ASP A 77 8.57 -10.60 19.43
C ASP A 77 7.69 -11.77 19.88
N THR A 78 6.40 -11.53 20.13
CA THR A 78 5.44 -12.58 20.51
C THR A 78 5.41 -13.66 19.44
N LEU A 79 5.58 -14.91 19.87
CA LEU A 79 5.66 -16.07 18.99
C LEU A 79 4.28 -16.58 18.57
N VAL A 80 4.16 -16.89 17.29
CA VAL A 80 2.99 -17.49 16.64
C VAL A 80 3.37 -18.87 16.13
N HIS A 81 2.57 -19.89 16.45
CA HIS A 81 2.73 -21.23 15.91
C HIS A 81 2.23 -21.26 14.46
N ILE A 82 3.12 -21.61 13.54
CA ILE A 82 2.84 -21.84 12.12
C ILE A 82 2.48 -23.31 11.96
N ARG A 83 1.21 -23.57 11.67
CA ARG A 83 0.72 -24.93 11.44
C ARG A 83 0.98 -25.35 9.99
N PRO A 84 1.14 -26.67 9.72
CA PRO A 84 1.24 -27.14 8.33
C PRO A 84 0.07 -26.65 7.46
N ASP A 85 -1.15 -26.67 7.98
CA ASP A 85 -2.36 -26.23 7.28
C ASP A 85 -2.43 -24.71 7.02
N ASP A 86 -1.60 -23.91 7.67
CA ASP A 86 -1.47 -22.47 7.38
C ASP A 86 -0.70 -22.20 6.07
N LEU A 87 0.04 -23.19 5.57
CA LEU A 87 0.93 -23.07 4.42
C LEU A 87 0.26 -23.62 3.15
N ARG A 88 -0.62 -22.80 2.55
CA ARG A 88 -1.31 -23.17 1.29
C ARG A 88 -0.31 -23.37 0.16
N PRO A 89 -0.41 -24.49 -0.63
CA PRO A 89 0.60 -24.84 -1.63
C PRO A 89 0.55 -23.98 -2.90
N ASP A 90 -0.61 -23.49 -3.28
CA ASP A 90 -0.92 -22.91 -4.61
C ASP A 90 -0.96 -21.37 -4.60
N THR A 91 -0.43 -20.72 -3.57
CA THR A 91 -0.36 -19.26 -3.48
C THR A 91 1.09 -18.78 -3.40
N TYR A 92 1.32 -17.51 -3.69
CA TYR A 92 2.66 -16.91 -3.55
C TYR A 92 3.04 -16.82 -2.07
N SER A 93 4.08 -17.55 -1.66
CA SER A 93 4.53 -17.57 -0.27
C SER A 93 6.00 -17.95 -0.10
N PRO A 94 6.92 -16.96 -0.07
CA PRO A 94 8.31 -17.18 0.33
C PRO A 94 8.47 -17.82 1.71
N LEU A 95 7.52 -17.59 2.63
CA LEU A 95 7.47 -18.25 3.93
C LEU A 95 7.35 -19.77 3.79
N ARG A 96 6.37 -20.25 3.00
CA ARG A 96 6.19 -21.67 2.72
C ARG A 96 7.40 -22.26 2.00
N ASP A 97 7.96 -21.54 1.03
CA ASP A 97 9.11 -22.02 0.26
C ASP A 97 10.32 -22.23 1.16
N LYS A 98 10.46 -21.43 2.21
CA LYS A 98 11.54 -21.57 3.21
C LYS A 98 11.23 -22.63 4.26
N TYR A 99 9.98 -22.81 4.66
CA TYR A 99 9.55 -23.69 5.75
C TYR A 99 8.38 -24.58 5.29
N PRO A 100 8.58 -25.48 4.32
CA PRO A 100 7.46 -26.20 3.68
C PRO A 100 6.71 -27.14 4.63
N GLU A 101 7.35 -27.63 5.69
CA GLU A 101 6.73 -28.54 6.67
C GLU A 101 5.89 -27.81 7.73
N GLY A 102 6.05 -26.50 7.85
CA GLY A 102 5.41 -25.78 8.95
C GLY A 102 5.88 -26.27 10.31
N ASN A 103 4.96 -26.27 11.28
CA ASN A 103 5.17 -26.73 12.66
C ASN A 103 6.37 -26.07 13.36
N LEU A 104 6.49 -24.76 13.19
CA LEU A 104 7.54 -23.93 13.80
C LEU A 104 6.89 -22.69 14.44
N PHE A 105 7.70 -21.92 15.15
CA PHE A 105 7.28 -20.64 15.73
C PHE A 105 8.01 -19.50 15.05
N LEU A 106 7.26 -18.47 14.65
CA LEU A 106 7.79 -17.19 14.18
C LEU A 106 7.18 -16.06 15.00
N SER A 107 7.93 -14.99 15.17
CA SER A 107 7.40 -13.80 15.84
C SER A 107 6.38 -13.06 14.93
N VAL A 108 5.50 -12.29 15.57
CA VAL A 108 4.59 -11.37 14.83
C VAL A 108 5.38 -10.47 13.90
N GLY A 109 6.55 -9.96 14.35
CA GLY A 109 7.42 -9.13 13.53
C GLY A 109 7.98 -9.85 12.30
N GLU A 110 8.37 -11.13 12.43
CA GLU A 110 8.80 -11.92 11.27
C GLU A 110 7.65 -12.11 10.27
N LEU A 111 6.44 -12.42 10.74
CA LEU A 111 5.26 -12.52 9.87
C LEU A 111 4.93 -11.19 9.19
N LEU A 112 5.02 -10.06 9.90
CA LEU A 112 4.84 -8.74 9.31
C LEU A 112 5.92 -8.42 8.27
N LYS A 113 7.17 -8.84 8.46
CA LYS A 113 8.23 -8.72 7.45
C LYS A 113 7.88 -9.53 6.19
N TYR A 114 7.48 -10.79 6.33
CA TYR A 114 7.02 -11.59 5.18
C TYR A 114 5.87 -10.90 4.45
N THR A 115 4.91 -10.36 5.19
CA THR A 115 3.70 -9.73 4.66
C THR A 115 3.98 -8.40 3.95
N LEU A 116 4.75 -7.50 4.56
CA LEU A 116 4.99 -6.14 4.02
C LEU A 116 6.18 -6.09 3.06
N HIS A 117 7.28 -6.75 3.39
CA HIS A 117 8.54 -6.69 2.65
C HIS A 117 8.50 -7.57 1.39
N LEU A 118 7.92 -8.80 1.50
CA LEU A 118 7.86 -9.79 0.44
C LEU A 118 6.45 -10.00 -0.12
N SER A 119 5.43 -9.41 0.50
CA SER A 119 4.03 -9.59 0.10
C SER A 119 3.50 -11.03 0.23
N ASP A 120 3.99 -11.81 1.19
CA ASP A 120 3.65 -13.21 1.42
C ASP A 120 2.17 -13.40 1.77
N ASN A 121 1.48 -14.31 1.08
CA ASN A 121 0.04 -14.54 1.25
C ASN A 121 -0.25 -15.41 2.48
N ASN A 122 0.52 -16.47 2.70
CA ASN A 122 0.32 -17.32 3.88
C ASN A 122 0.61 -16.57 5.18
N ALA A 123 1.69 -15.76 5.23
CA ALA A 123 1.97 -14.93 6.39
C ALA A 123 0.83 -13.94 6.69
N CYS A 124 0.21 -13.38 5.65
CA CYS A 124 -0.96 -12.53 5.79
C CYS A 124 -2.14 -13.28 6.42
N ASP A 125 -2.49 -14.46 5.90
CA ASP A 125 -3.62 -15.23 6.40
C ASP A 125 -3.37 -15.80 7.80
N ILE A 126 -2.10 -16.11 8.15
CA ILE A 126 -1.72 -16.45 9.53
C ILE A 126 -1.97 -15.27 10.49
N LEU A 127 -1.61 -14.06 10.10
CA LEU A 127 -1.90 -12.86 10.89
C LEU A 127 -3.40 -12.63 11.02
N PHE A 128 -4.20 -12.83 9.98
CA PHE A 128 -5.66 -12.79 10.08
C PHE A 128 -6.19 -13.83 11.06
N ARG A 129 -5.71 -15.05 11.00
CA ARG A 129 -6.11 -16.12 11.94
C ARG A 129 -5.84 -15.74 13.40
N VAL A 130 -4.74 -15.06 13.68
CA VAL A 130 -4.32 -14.70 15.04
C VAL A 130 -5.00 -13.44 15.58
N PHE A 131 -5.28 -12.48 14.68
CA PHE A 131 -5.73 -11.14 15.05
C PHE A 131 -7.18 -10.81 14.64
N GLY A 132 -8.01 -11.81 14.32
CA GLY A 132 -9.46 -11.64 14.18
C GLY A 132 -9.95 -11.46 12.73
N GLY A 133 -9.11 -11.73 11.73
CA GLY A 133 -9.50 -11.77 10.34
C GLY A 133 -9.69 -10.42 9.67
N PRO A 134 -10.21 -10.43 8.43
CA PRO A 134 -10.51 -9.21 7.68
C PRO A 134 -11.46 -8.26 8.43
N ALA A 135 -12.48 -8.82 9.09
CA ALA A 135 -13.49 -8.03 9.82
C ALA A 135 -12.87 -7.19 10.95
N ALA A 136 -11.94 -7.75 11.73
CA ALA A 136 -11.28 -7.01 12.80
C ALA A 136 -10.40 -5.86 12.25
N THR A 137 -9.77 -6.07 11.09
CA THR A 137 -9.00 -5.03 10.41
C THR A 137 -9.92 -3.92 9.91
N ASP A 138 -11.04 -4.26 9.27
CA ASP A 138 -12.04 -3.30 8.78
C ASP A 138 -12.63 -2.47 9.94
N GLU A 139 -13.03 -3.12 11.04
CA GLU A 139 -13.58 -2.48 12.23
C GLU A 139 -12.59 -1.49 12.86
N TYR A 140 -11.33 -1.90 13.03
CA TYR A 140 -10.27 -1.03 13.54
C TYR A 140 -10.13 0.25 12.72
N LEU A 141 -10.03 0.12 11.39
CA LEU A 141 -9.84 1.27 10.51
C LEU A 141 -11.06 2.18 10.45
N ARG A 142 -12.27 1.62 10.50
CA ARG A 142 -13.51 2.41 10.64
C ARG A 142 -13.56 3.13 11.97
N GLY A 143 -13.11 2.50 13.04
CA GLY A 143 -12.97 3.13 14.36
C GLY A 143 -12.01 4.32 14.34
N MET A 144 -10.94 4.27 13.54
CA MET A 144 -10.02 5.38 13.32
C MET A 144 -10.60 6.51 12.47
N GLY A 145 -11.66 6.25 11.69
CA GLY A 145 -12.33 7.24 10.85
C GLY A 145 -12.17 7.06 9.34
N LEU A 146 -11.56 5.97 8.85
CA LEU A 146 -11.63 5.62 7.42
C LEU A 146 -13.08 5.27 7.04
N ARG A 147 -13.48 5.60 5.80
CA ARG A 147 -14.86 5.38 5.33
C ARG A 147 -14.93 4.70 3.97
N ASP A 148 -14.18 5.18 2.98
CA ASP A 148 -14.28 4.73 1.58
C ASP A 148 -13.31 3.58 1.28
N PHE A 149 -13.50 2.46 1.98
CA PHE A 149 -12.78 1.21 1.82
C PHE A 149 -13.62 0.02 2.31
N ALA A 150 -13.17 -1.20 1.99
CA ALA A 150 -13.64 -2.43 2.63
C ALA A 150 -12.53 -3.48 2.65
N ILE A 151 -12.46 -4.28 3.70
CA ILE A 151 -11.59 -5.45 3.82
C ILE A 151 -12.45 -6.62 4.30
N GLU A 152 -12.80 -7.53 3.38
CA GLU A 152 -13.78 -8.58 3.61
C GLU A 152 -13.25 -9.99 3.27
N ALA A 153 -12.16 -10.08 2.51
CA ALA A 153 -11.61 -11.33 2.00
C ALA A 153 -10.18 -11.56 2.50
N THR A 154 -9.84 -12.81 2.76
CA THR A 154 -8.47 -13.29 2.99
C THR A 154 -7.74 -13.48 1.66
N GLU A 155 -6.42 -13.75 1.70
CA GLU A 155 -5.68 -14.14 0.49
C GLU A 155 -6.18 -15.48 -0.08
N ASP A 156 -6.55 -16.43 0.79
CA ASP A 156 -7.12 -17.73 0.39
C ASP A 156 -8.48 -17.55 -0.31
N ASP A 157 -9.36 -16.65 0.19
CA ASP A 157 -10.64 -16.36 -0.47
C ASP A 157 -10.42 -15.79 -1.88
N MET A 158 -9.55 -14.81 -2.03
CA MET A 158 -9.23 -14.19 -3.32
C MET A 158 -8.57 -15.17 -4.30
N HIS A 159 -7.74 -16.08 -3.79
CA HIS A 159 -7.13 -17.13 -4.61
C HIS A 159 -8.15 -18.14 -5.13
N ARG A 160 -9.10 -18.54 -4.30
CA ARG A 160 -10.17 -19.50 -4.68
C ARG A 160 -11.18 -18.91 -5.64
N ASN A 161 -11.45 -17.61 -5.52
CA ASN A 161 -12.43 -16.90 -6.33
C ASN A 161 -11.93 -15.50 -6.68
N LEU A 162 -11.49 -15.29 -7.92
CA LEU A 162 -10.97 -14.00 -8.36
C LEU A 162 -11.97 -12.84 -8.23
N ALA A 163 -13.28 -13.11 -8.17
CA ALA A 163 -14.27 -12.07 -7.91
C ALA A 163 -14.14 -11.48 -6.51
N ASP A 164 -13.61 -12.23 -5.54
CA ASP A 164 -13.39 -11.75 -4.18
C ASP A 164 -12.26 -10.73 -4.06
N CYS A 165 -11.39 -10.61 -5.09
CA CYS A 165 -10.40 -9.54 -5.17
C CYS A 165 -11.04 -8.14 -5.14
N TYR A 166 -12.26 -7.99 -5.65
CA TYR A 166 -12.98 -6.70 -5.65
C TYR A 166 -13.68 -6.38 -4.33
N ARG A 167 -13.73 -7.32 -3.37
CA ARG A 167 -14.30 -7.11 -2.03
C ARG A 167 -13.35 -6.35 -1.11
N ASN A 168 -12.03 -6.47 -1.35
CA ASN A 168 -11.01 -5.65 -0.69
C ASN A 168 -10.73 -4.44 -1.57
N TRP A 169 -11.33 -3.29 -1.28
CA TRP A 169 -11.22 -2.09 -2.10
C TRP A 169 -10.94 -0.84 -1.26
N THR A 170 -10.36 0.16 -1.88
CA THR A 170 -10.16 1.50 -1.31
C THR A 170 -10.31 2.57 -2.39
N THR A 171 -10.46 3.84 -1.97
CA THR A 171 -10.19 4.98 -2.83
C THR A 171 -8.75 5.45 -2.67
N PRO A 172 -8.16 6.13 -3.68
CA PRO A 172 -6.80 6.65 -3.57
C PRO A 172 -6.60 7.55 -2.35
N LEU A 173 -7.55 8.42 -2.05
CA LEU A 173 -7.48 9.35 -0.92
C LEU A 173 -7.47 8.62 0.43
N GLU A 174 -8.28 7.59 0.60
CA GLU A 174 -8.28 6.82 1.86
C GLU A 174 -6.93 6.09 2.06
N ALA A 175 -6.35 5.57 0.97
CA ALA A 175 -5.03 4.93 1.05
C ALA A 175 -3.94 5.91 1.50
N VAL A 176 -3.88 7.14 0.94
CA VAL A 176 -2.87 8.13 1.36
C VAL A 176 -3.14 8.70 2.74
N ARG A 177 -4.40 8.83 3.17
CA ARG A 177 -4.73 9.21 4.55
C ARG A 177 -4.16 8.23 5.56
N LEU A 178 -4.27 6.94 5.27
CA LEU A 178 -3.73 5.91 6.16
C LEU A 178 -2.19 5.95 6.22
N LEU A 179 -1.51 6.23 5.10
CA LEU A 179 -0.06 6.47 5.07
C LEU A 179 0.31 7.70 5.92
N GLU A 180 -0.42 8.80 5.79
CA GLU A 180 -0.21 10.00 6.62
C GLU A 180 -0.42 9.71 8.11
N TRP A 181 -1.37 8.84 8.45
CA TRP A 181 -1.58 8.43 9.85
C TRP A 181 -0.45 7.56 10.39
N LEU A 182 0.20 6.73 9.55
CA LEU A 182 1.41 6.03 9.93
C LEU A 182 2.54 7.04 10.19
N VAL A 183 2.87 7.88 9.21
CA VAL A 183 4.00 8.82 9.26
C VAL A 183 3.85 9.84 10.40
N SER A 184 2.62 10.31 10.67
CA SER A 184 2.34 11.22 11.79
C SER A 184 2.26 10.55 13.16
N GLY A 185 2.28 9.22 13.23
CA GLY A 185 2.14 8.47 14.47
C GLY A 185 0.70 8.38 15.00
N LYS A 186 -0.31 8.69 14.18
CA LYS A 186 -1.72 8.55 14.55
C LYS A 186 -2.18 7.08 14.52
N ALA A 187 -1.77 6.30 13.50
CA ALA A 187 -2.20 4.91 13.31
C ALA A 187 -1.37 3.89 14.12
N ALA A 188 -0.11 4.19 14.37
CA ALA A 188 0.78 3.38 15.21
C ALA A 188 1.77 4.29 15.92
N LYS A 189 2.30 3.85 17.07
CA LYS A 189 3.20 4.65 17.91
C LYS A 189 4.45 3.88 18.32
N GLY A 190 5.53 4.61 18.61
CA GLY A 190 6.77 4.05 19.14
C GLY A 190 7.31 2.91 18.29
N ALA A 191 7.76 1.83 18.91
CA ALA A 191 8.41 0.71 18.25
C ALA A 191 7.53 0.04 17.16
N TYR A 192 6.20 0.03 17.30
CA TYR A 192 5.30 -0.53 16.29
C TYR A 192 5.30 0.31 15.01
N ARG A 193 5.21 1.64 15.15
CA ARG A 193 5.30 2.56 14.01
C ARG A 193 6.63 2.44 13.31
N ASP A 194 7.73 2.53 14.05
CA ASP A 194 9.08 2.50 13.51
C ASP A 194 9.35 1.17 12.78
N PHE A 195 8.86 0.06 13.33
CA PHE A 195 8.96 -1.24 12.69
C PHE A 195 8.22 -1.31 11.34
N ILE A 196 6.96 -0.85 11.28
CA ILE A 196 6.16 -0.86 10.06
C ILE A 196 6.79 0.07 9.01
N GLU A 197 7.17 1.29 9.41
CA GLU A 197 7.83 2.27 8.53
C GLU A 197 9.12 1.69 7.93
N GLN A 198 10.01 1.15 8.75
CA GLN A 198 11.28 0.55 8.28
C GLN A 198 11.06 -0.69 7.39
N THR A 199 10.04 -1.49 7.71
CA THR A 199 9.71 -2.66 6.89
C THR A 199 9.19 -2.25 5.51
N MET A 200 8.40 -1.17 5.42
CA MET A 200 7.94 -0.61 4.14
C MET A 200 9.09 0.04 3.35
N ILE A 201 10.05 0.70 4.01
CA ILE A 201 11.26 1.25 3.37
C ILE A 201 12.11 0.13 2.76
N SER A 202 12.16 -1.02 3.39
CA SER A 202 12.90 -2.19 2.90
C SER A 202 12.11 -3.09 1.93
N CYS A 203 10.94 -2.67 1.45
CA CYS A 203 10.09 -3.43 0.54
C CYS A 203 10.86 -3.88 -0.71
N GLN A 204 10.68 -5.16 -1.11
CA GLN A 204 11.40 -5.75 -2.24
C GLN A 204 10.54 -5.94 -3.49
N THR A 205 9.23 -5.70 -3.41
CA THR A 205 8.32 -5.85 -4.54
C THR A 205 8.16 -4.54 -5.31
N GLY A 206 7.81 -4.59 -6.60
CA GLY A 206 7.40 -3.43 -7.41
C GLY A 206 8.49 -2.35 -7.59
N ARG A 207 9.74 -2.75 -7.76
CA ARG A 207 10.86 -1.81 -8.06
C ARG A 207 10.66 -1.03 -9.35
N ASP A 208 9.80 -1.51 -10.23
CA ASP A 208 9.38 -0.94 -11.50
C ASP A 208 8.17 0.03 -11.39
N ARG A 209 7.69 0.31 -10.16
CA ARG A 209 6.55 1.18 -9.87
C ARG A 209 6.99 2.47 -9.20
N LEU A 210 6.39 2.84 -8.04
CA LEU A 210 6.74 4.08 -7.34
C LEU A 210 8.25 4.29 -7.12
N PRO A 211 9.05 3.26 -6.76
CA PRO A 211 10.49 3.43 -6.55
C PRO A 211 11.30 3.70 -7.82
N ALA A 212 10.81 3.29 -9.00
CA ALA A 212 11.60 3.32 -10.24
C ALA A 212 12.28 4.68 -10.53
N PRO A 213 11.57 5.82 -10.55
CA PRO A 213 12.19 7.11 -10.81
C PRO A 213 13.01 7.64 -9.62
N LEU A 214 12.83 7.09 -8.42
CA LEU A 214 13.49 7.54 -7.19
C LEU A 214 14.85 6.85 -6.98
N ALA A 215 15.14 5.76 -7.69
CA ALA A 215 16.32 4.92 -7.49
C ALA A 215 17.66 5.67 -7.67
N SER A 216 17.67 6.74 -8.48
CA SER A 216 18.85 7.59 -8.70
C SER A 216 18.88 8.85 -7.83
N THR A 217 17.90 9.03 -6.96
CA THR A 217 17.76 10.19 -6.09
C THR A 217 18.23 9.89 -4.67
N LYS A 218 18.23 10.91 -3.80
CA LYS A 218 18.46 10.76 -2.35
C LYS A 218 17.16 10.64 -1.56
N ALA A 219 16.01 10.56 -2.23
CA ALA A 219 14.73 10.36 -1.57
C ALA A 219 14.64 8.96 -0.96
N VAL A 220 13.97 8.85 0.19
CA VAL A 220 13.70 7.58 0.85
C VAL A 220 12.22 7.27 0.67
N ILE A 221 11.92 6.09 0.11
CA ILE A 221 10.54 5.63 -0.08
C ILE A 221 10.27 4.41 0.79
N GLY A 222 9.12 4.43 1.50
CA GLY A 222 8.50 3.24 2.07
C GLY A 222 7.18 2.98 1.33
N HIS A 223 6.97 1.73 0.85
CA HIS A 223 5.81 1.46 0.00
C HIS A 223 5.25 0.05 0.17
N LYS A 224 4.03 -0.18 -0.32
CA LYS A 224 3.37 -1.47 -0.41
C LYS A 224 2.67 -1.63 -1.75
N THR A 225 3.00 -2.72 -2.45
CA THR A 225 2.41 -3.07 -3.74
C THR A 225 1.20 -3.98 -3.61
N GLY A 226 0.37 -3.97 -4.66
CA GLY A 226 -0.68 -4.95 -4.90
C GLY A 226 -0.65 -5.39 -6.36
N THR A 227 -0.70 -6.69 -6.62
CA THR A 227 -0.68 -7.26 -7.98
C THR A 227 -1.73 -8.35 -8.07
N GLY A 228 -2.59 -8.26 -9.06
CA GLY A 228 -3.67 -9.22 -9.31
C GLY A 228 -3.47 -10.00 -10.59
N ASP A 229 -4.16 -11.13 -10.67
CA ASP A 229 -4.28 -11.93 -11.87
C ASP A 229 -5.21 -11.27 -12.90
N ARG A 230 -5.39 -11.90 -14.05
CA ARG A 230 -6.35 -11.46 -15.07
C ARG A 230 -7.74 -12.04 -14.77
N ASN A 231 -8.75 -11.18 -14.85
CA ASN A 231 -10.15 -11.58 -14.72
C ASN A 231 -10.64 -12.34 -15.99
N GLY A 232 -11.89 -12.81 -15.97
CA GLY A 232 -12.49 -13.53 -17.08
C GLY A 232 -12.61 -12.75 -18.40
N LYS A 233 -12.33 -11.43 -18.39
CA LYS A 233 -12.26 -10.57 -19.58
C LYS A 233 -10.81 -10.34 -20.05
N GLY A 234 -9.82 -10.98 -19.43
CA GLY A 234 -8.41 -10.81 -19.74
C GLY A 234 -7.78 -9.52 -19.18
N GLN A 235 -8.49 -8.77 -18.34
CA GLN A 235 -8.02 -7.53 -17.71
C GLN A 235 -7.27 -7.85 -16.42
N ILE A 236 -6.15 -7.18 -16.15
CA ILE A 236 -5.45 -7.26 -14.86
C ILE A 236 -6.35 -6.63 -13.80
N ILE A 237 -6.78 -7.38 -12.80
CA ILE A 237 -7.74 -6.96 -11.76
C ILE A 237 -7.24 -5.71 -11.03
N GLY A 238 -5.97 -5.72 -10.62
CA GLY A 238 -5.35 -4.59 -9.95
C GLY A 238 -3.83 -4.60 -10.05
N THR A 239 -3.25 -3.43 -10.32
CA THR A 239 -1.81 -3.19 -10.21
C THR A 239 -1.65 -1.89 -9.44
N ASN A 240 -1.18 -1.99 -8.20
CA ASN A 240 -1.21 -0.90 -7.25
C ASN A 240 0.15 -0.67 -6.62
N ASP A 241 0.41 0.57 -6.23
CA ASP A 241 1.48 0.90 -5.32
C ASP A 241 1.08 2.12 -4.49
N ILE A 242 1.28 2.05 -3.17
CA ILE A 242 1.07 3.15 -2.25
C ILE A 242 2.30 3.34 -1.40
N GLY A 243 2.68 4.58 -1.11
CA GLY A 243 3.89 4.83 -0.33
C GLY A 243 4.00 6.24 0.21
N PHE A 244 4.96 6.41 1.09
CA PHE A 244 5.42 7.72 1.59
C PHE A 244 6.87 7.95 1.14
N VAL A 245 7.19 9.20 0.87
CA VAL A 245 8.51 9.61 0.39
C VAL A 245 9.03 10.75 1.25
N PHE A 246 10.25 10.59 1.77
CA PHE A 246 11.00 11.61 2.47
C PHE A 246 12.04 12.21 1.53
N LEU A 247 12.03 13.52 1.37
CA LEU A 247 12.97 14.27 0.56
C LEU A 247 14.18 14.72 1.39
N PRO A 248 15.36 14.92 0.78
CA PRO A 248 16.58 15.33 1.50
C PRO A 248 16.47 16.70 2.20
N ASP A 249 15.56 17.55 1.75
CA ASP A 249 15.30 18.88 2.30
C ASP A 249 14.30 18.90 3.48
N GLY A 250 13.83 17.73 3.90
CA GLY A 250 12.91 17.55 5.02
C GLY A 250 11.42 17.59 4.63
N ARG A 251 11.09 17.90 3.38
CA ARG A 251 9.72 17.75 2.86
C ARG A 251 9.38 16.27 2.70
N ARG A 252 8.09 15.97 2.68
CA ARG A 252 7.59 14.61 2.46
C ARG A 252 6.29 14.62 1.69
N TYR A 253 5.98 13.50 1.07
CA TYR A 253 4.65 13.28 0.51
C TYR A 253 4.24 11.81 0.64
N SER A 254 2.94 11.60 0.70
CA SER A 254 2.31 10.29 0.55
C SER A 254 1.60 10.21 -0.79
N ILE A 255 1.70 9.07 -1.44
CA ILE A 255 1.16 8.85 -2.79
C ILE A 255 0.47 7.48 -2.86
N ALA A 256 -0.68 7.42 -3.54
CA ALA A 256 -1.32 6.19 -3.97
C ALA A 256 -1.57 6.26 -5.47
N VAL A 257 -1.14 5.22 -6.19
CA VAL A 257 -1.49 5.00 -7.59
C VAL A 257 -2.11 3.61 -7.68
N LEU A 258 -3.40 3.59 -7.97
CA LEU A 258 -4.22 2.39 -8.04
C LEU A 258 -4.71 2.20 -9.46
N VAL A 259 -4.43 1.05 -10.06
CA VAL A 259 -4.83 0.72 -11.42
C VAL A 259 -5.76 -0.49 -11.38
N ARG A 260 -6.96 -0.33 -11.93
CA ARG A 260 -8.01 -1.34 -11.96
C ARG A 260 -8.33 -1.74 -13.40
N ASP A 261 -8.61 -3.04 -13.60
CA ASP A 261 -9.13 -3.62 -14.84
C ASP A 261 -8.32 -3.23 -16.09
N SER A 262 -6.97 -3.33 -15.98
CA SER A 262 -6.06 -2.93 -17.06
C SER A 262 -6.06 -3.94 -18.20
N GLU A 263 -6.27 -3.45 -19.43
CA GLU A 263 -6.10 -4.21 -20.68
C GLU A 263 -4.67 -4.08 -21.24
N GLU A 264 -3.85 -3.26 -20.61
CA GLU A 264 -2.43 -3.10 -20.95
C GLU A 264 -1.63 -4.35 -20.54
N SER A 265 -0.38 -4.44 -21.01
CA SER A 265 0.56 -5.43 -20.48
C SER A 265 0.92 -5.13 -19.01
N GLU A 266 1.41 -6.11 -18.28
CA GLU A 266 1.89 -5.92 -16.90
C GLU A 266 2.96 -4.84 -16.83
N GLN A 267 3.92 -4.86 -17.77
CA GLN A 267 4.98 -3.86 -17.85
C GLN A 267 4.44 -2.46 -18.15
N ALA A 268 3.49 -2.32 -19.08
CA ALA A 268 2.88 -1.03 -19.40
C ALA A 268 2.07 -0.50 -18.22
N THR A 269 1.35 -1.37 -17.51
CA THR A 269 0.58 -1.00 -16.31
C THR A 269 1.50 -0.54 -15.17
N ALA A 270 2.61 -1.24 -14.91
CA ALA A 270 3.61 -0.83 -13.93
C ALA A 270 4.25 0.53 -14.32
N ARG A 271 4.51 0.74 -15.61
CA ARG A 271 5.07 1.99 -16.14
C ARG A 271 4.15 3.20 -15.90
N ILE A 272 2.82 3.03 -15.96
CA ILE A 272 1.87 4.10 -15.60
C ILE A 272 2.15 4.60 -14.18
N ILE A 273 2.38 3.69 -13.23
CA ILE A 273 2.68 4.04 -11.84
C ILE A 273 4.02 4.77 -11.72
N ALA A 274 5.05 4.29 -12.42
CA ALA A 274 6.38 4.91 -12.41
C ALA A 274 6.37 6.33 -13.00
N ASP A 275 5.70 6.53 -14.14
CA ASP A 275 5.61 7.83 -14.79
C ASP A 275 4.85 8.86 -13.92
N ILE A 276 3.79 8.43 -13.23
CA ILE A 276 3.06 9.27 -12.26
C ILE A 276 3.96 9.61 -11.06
N SER A 277 4.70 8.63 -10.53
CA SER A 277 5.66 8.84 -9.44
C SER A 277 6.73 9.86 -9.82
N GLU A 278 7.25 9.79 -11.04
CA GLU A 278 8.23 10.74 -11.55
C GLU A 278 7.67 12.17 -11.63
N ALA A 279 6.46 12.32 -12.17
CA ALA A 279 5.81 13.63 -12.29
C ALA A 279 5.58 14.27 -10.92
N VAL A 280 5.10 13.48 -9.94
CA VAL A 280 4.88 13.95 -8.57
C VAL A 280 6.21 14.30 -7.88
N TYR A 281 7.23 13.44 -8.00
CA TYR A 281 8.54 13.69 -7.41
C TYR A 281 9.16 14.99 -7.94
N ARG A 282 9.21 15.18 -9.25
CA ARG A 282 9.75 16.40 -9.89
C ARG A 282 9.03 17.65 -9.41
N TYR A 283 7.70 17.59 -9.33
CA TYR A 283 6.92 18.72 -8.84
C TYR A 283 7.24 19.05 -7.37
N VAL A 284 7.24 18.05 -6.51
CA VAL A 284 7.45 18.26 -5.06
C VAL A 284 8.91 18.61 -4.77
N SER A 285 9.90 18.02 -5.45
CA SER A 285 11.33 18.35 -5.27
C SER A 285 11.70 19.71 -5.85
N GLY A 286 10.91 20.23 -6.82
CA GLY A 286 11.24 21.44 -7.57
C GLY A 286 12.28 21.20 -8.67
N GLU A 287 12.57 19.95 -9.01
CA GLU A 287 13.41 19.58 -10.15
C GLU A 287 12.64 19.78 -11.46
N ARG A 288 13.20 20.56 -12.38
CA ARG A 288 12.60 20.84 -13.70
C ARG A 288 13.04 19.84 -14.76
#